data_0dc955226895f33393dafeeab6a99ff4
#
_entry.id   0dc955226895f33393dafeeab6a99ff4
#
_cell.length_a   1.000
_cell.length_b   1.000
_cell.length_c   1.000
_cell.angle_alpha   90.00
_cell.angle_beta   90.00
_cell.angle_gamma   90.00
#
_symmetry.space_group_name_H-M   'P 1'
#
loop_
_entity.id
_entity.type
_entity.pdbx_description
1 polymer ?
#
loop_
_entity_poly.entity_id
_entity_poly.type
_entity_poly.pdbx_seq_one_letter_code
_entity_poly.pdbx_strand_id
1 'polypeptide(L)'
;VKLVGKSTLRLTVYPAIKDIGFAPGAHYFLYIPDRWCFWESHPFTAASWRPAGPNLTQAPEKVIVALRKTTPNSPQTSSDEEDIKKIRSNEKRKSYRRDTIIITTSTQRKPQRAKLTFLINARRGMTRSLLERITPGSSIEVPCLLEGPYGIARPVPSFPTVVIIAGGVGVSTALPYLMQHLSTRVEITKRFVLIWSVREGSMAEKILKGVKGLGFRQDVVVKVYITRSEEKDSWRLPIGVKVRYRRPRIEESIIKEAKGRVPGTPMAVIACGGAAVVDCARKGTVEALEDAAGKNGSGEIVYWEEGYGW
;
A
#
# COMPACT_ATOMS: atom_id res chain seq x y z
N VAL A 1 7.40 -15.50 7.53
CA VAL A 1 8.30 -15.24 6.40
C VAL A 1 7.89 -16.11 5.22
N LYS A 2 7.87 -15.56 4.02
CA LYS A 2 7.53 -16.27 2.76
C LYS A 2 8.49 -15.89 1.65
N LEU A 3 8.73 -16.82 0.75
CA LEU A 3 9.52 -16.57 -0.46
C LEU A 3 8.67 -15.88 -1.54
N VAL A 4 9.12 -14.74 -2.06
CA VAL A 4 8.45 -14.00 -3.16
C VAL A 4 9.24 -13.95 -4.46
N GLY A 5 10.54 -14.17 -4.42
CA GLY A 5 11.45 -14.32 -5.55
C GLY A 5 12.51 -15.38 -5.23
N LYS A 6 13.44 -15.67 -6.13
CA LYS A 6 14.50 -16.69 -5.91
C LYS A 6 15.34 -16.40 -4.65
N SER A 7 15.60 -15.12 -4.37
CA SER A 7 16.38 -14.68 -3.20
C SER A 7 15.66 -13.58 -2.40
N THR A 8 14.38 -13.36 -2.63
CA THR A 8 13.62 -12.29 -1.98
C THR A 8 12.58 -12.88 -1.05
N LEU A 9 12.65 -12.47 0.21
CA LEU A 9 11.75 -12.83 1.28
C LEU A 9 10.72 -11.73 1.51
N ARG A 10 9.49 -12.11 1.82
CA ARG A 10 8.49 -11.23 2.43
C ARG A 10 8.38 -11.59 3.89
N LEU A 11 8.85 -10.71 4.75
CA LEU A 11 8.66 -10.80 6.18
C LEU A 11 7.41 -10.01 6.56
N THR A 12 6.49 -10.65 7.27
CA THR A 12 5.32 -10.00 7.86
C THR A 12 5.47 -10.01 9.37
N VAL A 13 5.52 -8.82 9.96
CA VAL A 13 5.60 -8.64 11.41
C VAL A 13 4.25 -8.20 11.95
N TYR A 14 3.84 -8.79 13.04
CA TYR A 14 2.65 -8.40 13.81
C TYR A 14 3.12 -7.81 15.15
N PRO A 15 3.29 -6.48 15.21
CA PRO A 15 3.80 -5.84 16.41
C PRO A 15 2.91 -6.11 17.62
N ALA A 16 3.52 -6.27 18.80
CA ALA A 16 2.78 -6.38 20.06
C ALA A 16 2.19 -5.03 20.48
N ILE A 17 2.85 -3.92 20.09
CA ILE A 17 2.43 -2.56 20.38
C ILE A 17 1.42 -2.11 19.30
N LYS A 18 0.28 -1.56 19.72
CA LYS A 18 -0.80 -1.15 18.80
C LYS A 18 -0.43 0.06 17.94
N ASP A 19 0.29 1.01 18.51
CA ASP A 19 0.61 2.31 17.91
C ASP A 19 2.08 2.39 17.49
N ILE A 20 2.51 1.45 16.69
CA ILE A 20 3.78 1.62 15.97
C ILE A 20 3.58 2.67 14.88
N GLY A 21 4.28 3.79 15.02
CA GLY A 21 4.32 4.83 14.01
C GLY A 21 4.71 4.25 12.64
N PHE A 22 4.07 4.72 11.59
CA PHE A 22 4.41 4.37 10.22
C PHE A 22 4.37 5.63 9.35
N ALA A 23 5.38 5.75 8.50
CA ALA A 23 5.40 6.75 7.44
C ALA A 23 6.00 6.13 6.16
N PRO A 24 5.61 6.58 4.97
CA PRO A 24 6.29 6.19 3.74
C PRO A 24 7.79 6.50 3.82
N GLY A 25 8.65 5.54 3.45
CA GLY A 25 10.10 5.65 3.59
C GLY A 25 10.65 5.28 4.97
N ALA A 26 9.81 5.05 5.98
CA ALA A 26 10.27 4.63 7.29
C ALA A 26 10.96 3.28 7.25
N HIS A 27 12.08 3.17 7.96
CA HIS A 27 12.80 1.92 8.16
C HIS A 27 12.83 1.52 9.63
N TYR A 28 13.06 0.24 9.86
CA TYR A 28 13.09 -0.39 11.16
C TYR A 28 14.29 -1.33 11.26
N PHE A 29 14.91 -1.39 12.41
CA PHE A 29 15.90 -2.42 12.70
C PHE A 29 15.17 -3.71 13.10
N LEU A 30 15.51 -4.79 12.42
CA LEU A 30 14.98 -6.11 12.67
C LEU A 30 16.04 -6.99 13.30
N TYR A 31 15.72 -7.55 14.46
CA TYR A 31 16.47 -8.60 15.13
C TYR A 31 15.71 -9.90 14.98
N ILE A 32 16.30 -10.88 14.34
CA ILE A 32 15.73 -12.22 14.25
C ILE A 32 16.72 -13.16 14.95
N PRO A 33 16.43 -13.56 16.21
CA PRO A 33 17.32 -14.43 16.95
C PRO A 33 17.54 -15.74 16.17
N ASP A 34 18.76 -16.01 15.82
CA ASP A 34 19.20 -17.27 15.24
C ASP A 34 20.42 -17.79 16.06
N ARG A 35 20.63 -19.08 16.04
CA ARG A 35 21.69 -19.74 16.86
C ARG A 35 23.06 -19.10 16.69
N TRP A 36 23.34 -18.54 15.51
CA TRP A 36 24.65 -18.04 15.11
C TRP A 36 24.73 -16.52 14.94
N CYS A 37 23.59 -15.82 14.97
CA CYS A 37 23.51 -14.40 14.61
C CYS A 37 22.55 -13.64 15.54
N PHE A 38 22.52 -13.99 16.84
CA PHE A 38 21.56 -13.41 17.79
C PHE A 38 21.79 -11.93 18.10
N TRP A 39 22.97 -11.38 17.71
CA TRP A 39 23.33 -9.97 17.88
C TRP A 39 23.14 -9.14 16.61
N GLU A 40 22.84 -9.78 15.47
CA GLU A 40 22.68 -9.05 14.21
C GLU A 40 21.35 -8.32 14.16
N SER A 41 21.42 -7.02 13.91
CA SER A 41 20.26 -6.22 13.52
C SER A 41 20.53 -5.54 12.18
N HIS A 42 19.49 -5.45 11.35
CA HIS A 42 19.60 -4.81 10.06
C HIS A 42 18.44 -3.89 9.82
N PRO A 43 18.67 -2.70 9.23
CA PRO A 43 17.61 -1.78 8.85
C PRO A 43 16.91 -2.25 7.58
N PHE A 44 15.59 -2.24 7.61
CA PHE A 44 14.74 -2.55 6.45
C PHE A 44 13.62 -1.54 6.33
N THR A 45 13.39 -1.04 5.11
CA THR A 45 12.25 -0.16 4.84
C THR A 45 10.96 -0.98 4.80
N ALA A 46 9.94 -0.48 5.50
CA ALA A 46 8.64 -1.08 5.49
C ALA A 46 7.95 -0.86 4.12
N ALA A 47 7.66 -1.95 3.43
CA ALA A 47 7.00 -1.93 2.12
C ALA A 47 5.49 -1.71 2.20
N SER A 48 4.87 -2.05 3.32
CA SER A 48 3.47 -1.77 3.61
C SER A 48 3.16 -1.85 5.09
N TRP A 49 2.12 -1.16 5.47
CA TRP A 49 1.61 -1.14 6.82
C TRP A 49 0.09 -1.19 6.84
N ARG A 50 -0.45 -1.73 7.90
CA ARG A 50 -1.87 -1.71 8.22
C ARG A 50 -2.03 -1.55 9.72
N PRO A 51 -2.82 -0.56 10.20
CA PRO A 51 -3.10 -0.39 11.62
C PRO A 51 -3.87 -1.58 12.17
N ALA A 52 -3.88 -1.71 13.48
CA ALA A 52 -4.84 -2.56 14.15
C ALA A 52 -6.25 -2.07 13.83
N GLY A 53 -7.15 -3.00 13.51
CA GLY A 53 -8.56 -2.65 13.40
C GLY A 53 -9.12 -2.24 14.77
N PRO A 54 -10.20 -1.45 14.82
CA PRO A 54 -10.85 -1.14 16.09
C PRO A 54 -11.17 -2.44 16.82
N ASN A 55 -10.85 -2.48 18.11
CA ASN A 55 -11.25 -3.59 18.97
C ASN A 55 -12.78 -3.58 19.04
N LEU A 56 -13.43 -4.49 18.35
CA LEU A 56 -14.86 -4.78 18.54
C LEU A 56 -15.05 -5.55 19.86
N THR A 57 -14.66 -4.95 20.98
CA THR A 57 -15.07 -5.39 22.33
C THR A 57 -16.42 -4.79 22.74
N GLN A 58 -17.04 -3.98 21.90
CA GLN A 58 -18.42 -3.63 22.08
C GLN A 58 -19.29 -4.75 21.52
N ALA A 59 -20.14 -5.29 22.38
CA ALA A 59 -21.18 -6.24 21.99
C ALA A 59 -21.93 -5.70 20.76
N PRO A 60 -22.36 -6.56 19.83
CA PRO A 60 -23.09 -6.11 18.67
C PRO A 60 -24.32 -5.33 19.14
N GLU A 61 -24.35 -4.04 18.82
CA GLU A 61 -25.52 -3.23 19.04
C GLU A 61 -26.66 -3.86 18.24
N LYS A 62 -27.68 -4.34 18.95
CA LYS A 62 -28.85 -4.95 18.30
C LYS A 62 -29.60 -3.84 17.59
N VAL A 63 -29.31 -3.62 16.32
CA VAL A 63 -30.13 -2.73 15.49
C VAL A 63 -31.43 -3.47 15.18
N ILE A 64 -32.47 -3.13 15.90
CA ILE A 64 -33.85 -3.60 15.63
C ILE A 64 -34.39 -2.74 14.50
N VAL A 65 -34.32 -3.23 13.26
CA VAL A 65 -35.01 -2.60 12.13
C VAL A 65 -36.44 -3.08 12.09
N ALA A 66 -37.40 -2.26 12.60
CA ALA A 66 -38.80 -2.50 12.46
C ALA A 66 -39.23 -2.12 11.02
N LEU A 67 -39.43 -3.10 10.16
CA LEU A 67 -40.05 -2.88 8.85
C LEU A 67 -41.57 -2.71 9.04
N ARG A 68 -42.07 -1.49 8.84
CA ARG A 68 -43.52 -1.26 8.64
C ARG A 68 -43.86 -1.78 7.23
N LYS A 69 -44.73 -2.78 7.15
CA LYS A 69 -45.43 -3.10 5.90
C LYS A 69 -46.41 -1.98 5.62
N THR A 70 -46.14 -1.16 4.63
CA THR A 70 -47.16 -0.27 4.03
C THR A 70 -48.04 -1.11 3.12
N THR A 71 -49.28 -1.35 3.49
CA THR A 71 -50.30 -1.80 2.54
C THR A 71 -50.74 -0.58 1.73
N PRO A 72 -50.90 -0.70 0.43
CA PRO A 72 -51.45 0.38 -0.39
C PRO A 72 -53.00 0.34 -0.31
N ASN A 73 -53.60 1.52 -0.22
CA ASN A 73 -55.01 1.89 -0.37
C ASN A 73 -55.84 2.15 0.87
N SER A 74 -56.03 3.43 1.16
CA SER A 74 -57.30 4.14 1.01
C SER A 74 -57.20 5.55 1.63
N PRO A 75 -58.15 6.46 1.35
CA PRO A 75 -57.87 7.86 1.09
C PRO A 75 -57.98 8.75 2.36
N GLN A 76 -57.43 9.94 2.20
CA GLN A 76 -57.50 11.05 3.16
C GLN A 76 -58.92 11.43 3.50
N THR A 77 -59.19 11.56 4.81
CA THR A 77 -60.13 12.58 5.35
C THR A 77 -59.60 13.07 6.67
N SER A 78 -59.62 14.37 6.77
CA SER A 78 -59.27 15.22 7.89
C SER A 78 -60.19 15.02 9.10
N SER A 79 -59.64 15.24 10.27
CA SER A 79 -60.21 15.86 11.45
C SER A 79 -59.98 15.07 12.74
N ASP A 80 -59.58 15.83 13.74
CA ASP A 80 -59.89 15.72 15.15
C ASP A 80 -58.90 15.04 16.10
N GLU A 81 -58.21 15.93 16.80
CA GLU A 81 -57.25 15.70 17.92
C GLU A 81 -57.92 15.19 19.22
N GLU A 82 -59.21 14.90 19.26
CA GLU A 82 -59.90 14.53 20.52
C GLU A 82 -59.98 13.01 20.81
N ASP A 83 -59.68 12.15 19.85
CA ASP A 83 -59.85 10.70 20.03
C ASP A 83 -58.66 9.94 20.65
N ILE A 84 -57.57 10.60 20.90
CA ILE A 84 -56.32 9.94 21.42
C ILE A 84 -56.43 9.63 22.93
N LYS A 85 -57.33 10.24 23.66
CA LYS A 85 -57.46 10.02 25.13
C LYS A 85 -58.42 8.88 25.53
N LYS A 86 -59.26 8.35 24.62
CA LYS A 86 -60.21 7.26 24.93
C LYS A 86 -59.72 5.85 24.57
N ILE A 87 -58.58 5.69 23.92
CA ILE A 87 -58.10 4.36 23.49
C ILE A 87 -57.22 3.67 24.56
N ARG A 88 -56.99 4.32 25.72
CA ARG A 88 -56.10 3.78 26.77
C ARG A 88 -56.75 2.84 27.79
N SER A 89 -58.05 2.53 27.70
CA SER A 89 -58.73 1.76 28.75
C SER A 89 -59.38 0.42 28.35
N ASN A 90 -59.32 -0.03 27.10
CA ASN A 90 -59.94 -1.30 26.73
C ASN A 90 -59.22 -2.05 25.60
N GLU A 91 -57.96 -2.45 25.81
CA GLU A 91 -57.37 -3.50 24.95
C GLU A 91 -57.06 -4.75 25.76
N LYS A 92 -58.07 -5.64 25.83
CA LYS A 92 -57.83 -7.07 26.04
C LYS A 92 -57.01 -7.63 24.89
N ARG A 93 -55.87 -8.15 25.28
CA ARG A 93 -54.93 -9.00 24.54
C ARG A 93 -55.50 -9.68 23.28
N LYS A 94 -55.16 -9.16 22.09
CA LYS A 94 -55.02 -9.94 20.89
C LYS A 94 -53.54 -10.01 20.56
N SER A 95 -52.95 -11.21 20.69
CA SER A 95 -51.55 -11.47 20.35
C SER A 95 -51.38 -11.39 18.85
N TYR A 96 -50.90 -10.27 18.35
CA TYR A 96 -50.35 -10.23 17.01
C TYR A 96 -48.92 -10.80 17.07
N ARG A 97 -48.70 -11.98 16.48
CA ARG A 97 -47.37 -12.48 16.19
C ARG A 97 -46.74 -11.48 15.22
N ARG A 98 -45.82 -10.64 15.71
CA ARG A 98 -44.93 -9.88 14.90
C ARG A 98 -43.81 -10.84 14.50
N ASP A 99 -43.75 -11.20 13.23
CA ASP A 99 -42.60 -11.88 12.68
C ASP A 99 -41.44 -10.89 12.63
N THR A 100 -40.68 -10.85 13.72
CA THR A 100 -39.45 -10.05 13.80
C THR A 100 -38.33 -10.89 13.20
N ILE A 101 -37.95 -10.61 11.95
CA ILE A 101 -36.77 -11.21 11.38
C ILE A 101 -35.56 -10.52 12.02
N ILE A 102 -34.92 -11.20 12.96
CA ILE A 102 -33.64 -10.77 13.53
C ILE A 102 -32.56 -11.21 12.55
N ILE A 103 -32.11 -10.31 11.69
CA ILE A 103 -30.90 -10.53 10.88
C ILE A 103 -29.70 -10.27 11.78
N THR A 104 -29.20 -11.30 12.43
CA THR A 104 -27.94 -11.22 13.17
C THR A 104 -26.80 -11.36 12.16
N THR A 105 -26.33 -10.26 11.58
CA THR A 105 -25.07 -10.27 10.83
C THR A 105 -23.92 -10.29 11.82
N SER A 106 -23.65 -11.44 12.41
CA SER A 106 -22.43 -11.68 13.17
C SER A 106 -21.28 -11.97 12.19
N THR A 107 -20.81 -10.96 11.50
CA THR A 107 -19.45 -11.00 10.97
C THR A 107 -18.51 -10.81 12.16
N GLN A 108 -18.22 -11.87 12.88
CA GLN A 108 -17.08 -11.91 13.79
C GLN A 108 -15.81 -11.77 12.96
N ARG A 109 -15.47 -10.55 12.57
CA ARG A 109 -14.14 -10.25 12.06
C ARG A 109 -13.20 -10.39 13.25
N LYS A 110 -12.33 -11.41 13.20
CA LYS A 110 -11.22 -11.56 14.16
C LYS A 110 -10.53 -10.19 14.32
N PRO A 111 -10.17 -9.78 15.53
CA PRO A 111 -9.47 -8.51 15.76
C PRO A 111 -8.27 -8.44 14.84
N GLN A 112 -8.24 -7.41 14.01
CA GLN A 112 -7.23 -7.27 12.97
C GLN A 112 -5.99 -6.66 13.63
N ARG A 113 -4.93 -7.46 13.82
CA ARG A 113 -3.65 -7.00 14.37
C ARG A 113 -2.98 -6.01 13.42
N ALA A 114 -2.24 -5.06 13.99
CA ALA A 114 -1.31 -4.24 13.23
C ALA A 114 -0.36 -5.13 12.43
N LYS A 115 0.03 -4.69 11.23
CA LYS A 115 0.84 -5.49 10.33
C LYS A 115 1.83 -4.60 9.60
N LEU A 116 3.11 -4.95 9.69
CA LEU A 116 4.19 -4.41 8.88
C LEU A 116 4.67 -5.47 7.89
N THR A 117 5.04 -5.05 6.69
CA THR A 117 5.59 -5.97 5.67
C THR A 117 6.91 -5.43 5.17
N PHE A 118 7.93 -6.29 5.13
CA PHE A 118 9.26 -5.98 4.62
C PHE A 118 9.58 -6.89 3.45
N LEU A 119 10.30 -6.35 2.46
CA LEU A 119 10.87 -7.11 1.35
C LEU A 119 12.38 -7.15 1.53
N ILE A 120 12.91 -8.34 1.73
CA ILE A 120 14.29 -8.57 2.11
C ILE A 120 14.99 -9.37 1.01
N ASN A 121 16.03 -8.82 0.41
CA ASN A 121 16.89 -9.60 -0.47
C ASN A 121 17.93 -10.34 0.38
N ALA A 122 17.86 -11.66 0.38
CA ALA A 122 18.77 -12.49 1.13
C ALA A 122 20.18 -12.40 0.54
N ARG A 123 21.16 -12.04 1.38
CA ARG A 123 22.59 -11.92 0.97
C ARG A 123 23.47 -12.83 1.82
N ARG A 124 23.78 -12.44 3.04
CA ARG A 124 24.67 -13.14 4.00
C ARG A 124 24.02 -13.11 5.38
N GLY A 125 24.64 -13.79 6.36
CA GLY A 125 24.22 -13.77 7.76
C GLY A 125 22.76 -14.16 7.95
N MET A 126 22.06 -13.46 8.82
CA MET A 126 20.67 -13.70 9.20
C MET A 126 19.72 -13.84 7.99
N THR A 127 19.86 -13.02 6.97
CA THR A 127 18.96 -13.08 5.81
C THR A 127 19.16 -14.32 4.94
N ARG A 128 20.41 -14.83 4.87
CA ARG A 128 20.74 -16.07 4.17
C ARG A 128 20.20 -17.28 4.93
N SER A 129 20.41 -17.32 6.24
CA SER A 129 19.87 -18.37 7.12
C SER A 129 18.34 -18.47 6.99
N LEU A 130 17.63 -17.35 6.98
CA LEU A 130 16.19 -17.34 6.74
C LEU A 130 15.80 -17.93 5.37
N LEU A 131 16.56 -17.61 4.33
CA LEU A 131 16.28 -18.13 3.00
C LEU A 131 16.43 -19.65 2.93
N GLU A 132 17.45 -20.20 3.55
CA GLU A 132 17.75 -21.65 3.58
C GLU A 132 16.72 -22.47 4.34
N ARG A 133 16.02 -21.85 5.28
CA ARG A 133 14.95 -22.48 6.07
C ARG A 133 13.59 -22.54 5.38
N ILE A 134 13.43 -21.86 4.22
CA ILE A 134 12.14 -21.73 3.54
C ILE A 134 12.13 -22.53 2.25
N THR A 135 11.20 -23.47 2.16
CA THR A 135 10.89 -24.15 0.89
C THR A 135 9.90 -23.32 0.04
N PRO A 136 10.01 -23.35 -1.30
CA PRO A 136 9.06 -22.69 -2.18
C PRO A 136 7.61 -23.08 -1.86
N GLY A 137 6.72 -22.10 -1.75
CA GLY A 137 5.31 -22.33 -1.40
C GLY A 137 5.01 -22.39 0.08
N SER A 138 6.02 -22.59 0.96
CA SER A 138 5.84 -22.63 2.40
C SER A 138 5.93 -21.26 3.08
N SER A 139 5.66 -21.25 4.38
CA SER A 139 5.93 -20.11 5.26
C SER A 139 6.48 -20.60 6.60
N ILE A 140 7.40 -19.83 7.17
CA ILE A 140 7.92 -20.08 8.51
C ILE A 140 7.57 -18.92 9.43
N GLU A 141 7.39 -19.22 10.71
CA GLU A 141 7.28 -18.23 11.77
C GLU A 141 8.62 -18.16 12.51
N VAL A 142 9.03 -16.93 12.79
CA VAL A 142 10.27 -16.66 13.52
C VAL A 142 10.02 -15.56 14.55
N PRO A 143 10.62 -15.63 15.73
CA PRO A 143 10.63 -14.52 16.65
C PRO A 143 11.36 -13.34 16.01
N CYS A 144 10.86 -12.14 16.22
CA CYS A 144 11.43 -10.91 15.66
C CYS A 144 11.26 -9.78 16.67
N LEU A 145 12.35 -9.09 16.98
CA LEU A 145 12.30 -7.80 17.65
C LEU A 145 12.37 -6.70 16.61
N LEU A 146 11.60 -5.66 16.84
CA LEU A 146 11.42 -4.54 15.94
C LEU A 146 11.72 -3.24 16.67
N GLU A 147 12.62 -2.45 16.13
CA GLU A 147 12.99 -1.13 16.64
C GLU A 147 12.77 -0.08 15.57
N GLY A 148 12.15 1.04 15.90
CA GLY A 148 11.77 2.12 14.96
C GLY A 148 10.37 2.64 15.23
N PRO A 149 9.80 3.49 14.35
CA PRO A 149 10.30 3.85 13.00
C PRO A 149 11.44 4.85 13.02
N TYR A 150 12.31 4.75 12.04
CA TYR A 150 13.37 5.73 11.73
C TYR A 150 13.19 6.29 10.32
N GLY A 151 13.81 7.44 10.07
CA GLY A 151 13.72 8.13 8.78
C GLY A 151 12.61 9.19 8.76
N ILE A 152 12.63 9.99 7.71
CA ILE A 152 11.71 11.11 7.52
C ILE A 152 10.89 10.87 6.25
N ALA A 153 9.57 10.94 6.37
CA ALA A 153 8.69 10.90 5.20
C ALA A 153 8.94 12.11 4.29
N ARG A 154 9.15 11.86 3.02
CA ARG A 154 9.26 12.93 2.02
C ARG A 154 7.88 13.50 1.70
N PRO A 155 7.74 14.81 1.48
CA PRO A 155 6.46 15.45 1.20
C PRO A 155 5.98 15.21 -0.23
N VAL A 156 5.97 13.95 -0.67
CA VAL A 156 5.61 13.52 -2.03
C VAL A 156 4.24 14.02 -2.47
N PRO A 157 3.19 14.02 -1.62
CA PRO A 157 1.87 14.52 -2.00
C PRO A 157 1.81 16.01 -2.37
N SER A 158 2.86 16.78 -2.04
CA SER A 158 2.92 18.22 -2.34
C SER A 158 3.38 18.52 -3.78
N PHE A 159 3.76 17.50 -4.54
CA PHE A 159 4.26 17.66 -5.90
C PHE A 159 3.22 17.26 -6.95
N PRO A 160 2.93 18.14 -7.94
CA PRO A 160 2.05 17.83 -9.05
C PRO A 160 2.52 16.63 -9.89
N THR A 161 3.83 16.48 -10.06
CA THR A 161 4.44 15.35 -10.76
C THR A 161 5.41 14.61 -9.85
N VAL A 162 5.21 13.29 -9.71
CA VAL A 162 6.03 12.41 -8.89
C VAL A 162 6.55 11.27 -9.73
N VAL A 163 7.87 11.07 -9.74
CA VAL A 163 8.55 9.96 -10.42
C VAL A 163 9.34 9.16 -9.40
N ILE A 164 9.02 7.88 -9.26
CA ILE A 164 9.76 6.98 -8.37
C ILE A 164 10.46 5.92 -9.21
N ILE A 165 11.76 5.81 -9.03
CA ILE A 165 12.63 4.83 -9.68
C ILE A 165 13.01 3.78 -8.66
N ALA A 166 12.67 2.53 -8.91
CA ALA A 166 12.94 1.42 -7.99
C ALA A 166 13.74 0.31 -8.67
N GLY A 167 14.74 -0.20 -7.97
CA GLY A 167 15.53 -1.37 -8.36
C GLY A 167 15.36 -2.53 -7.40
N GLY A 168 14.90 -3.70 -7.89
CA GLY A 168 14.72 -4.90 -7.06
C GLY A 168 13.82 -4.65 -5.83
N VAL A 169 14.35 -4.94 -4.63
CA VAL A 169 13.64 -4.70 -3.35
C VAL A 169 13.52 -3.23 -2.97
N GLY A 170 14.20 -2.31 -3.67
CA GLY A 170 14.01 -0.87 -3.51
C GLY A 170 12.57 -0.40 -3.75
N VAL A 171 11.74 -1.24 -4.36
CA VAL A 171 10.28 -1.01 -4.45
C VAL A 171 9.63 -0.88 -3.06
N SER A 172 10.27 -1.35 -1.99
CA SER A 172 9.80 -1.15 -0.60
C SER A 172 9.60 0.31 -0.26
N THR A 173 10.44 1.21 -0.75
CA THR A 173 10.27 2.66 -0.59
C THR A 173 9.11 3.19 -1.44
N ALA A 174 8.95 2.70 -2.65
CA ALA A 174 7.94 3.18 -3.59
C ALA A 174 6.51 2.78 -3.22
N LEU A 175 6.32 1.55 -2.72
CA LEU A 175 5.00 0.99 -2.44
C LEU A 175 4.17 1.80 -1.44
N PRO A 176 4.69 2.28 -0.31
CA PRO A 176 3.92 3.10 0.62
C PRO A 176 3.42 4.40 0.00
N TYR A 177 4.24 5.09 -0.78
CA TYR A 177 3.83 6.32 -1.49
C TYR A 177 2.77 6.02 -2.55
N LEU A 178 2.95 4.95 -3.31
CA LEU A 178 1.96 4.51 -4.30
C LEU A 178 0.63 4.14 -3.63
N MET A 179 0.65 3.37 -2.55
CA MET A 179 -0.56 2.98 -1.83
C MET A 179 -1.24 4.18 -1.17
N GLN A 180 -0.47 5.11 -0.61
CA GLN A 180 -1.00 6.36 -0.07
C GLN A 180 -1.71 7.15 -1.17
N HIS A 181 -1.05 7.34 -2.33
CA HIS A 181 -1.63 8.05 -3.46
C HIS A 181 -2.91 7.38 -4.00
N LEU A 182 -2.95 6.03 -4.05
CA LEU A 182 -4.12 5.28 -4.49
C LEU A 182 -5.28 5.32 -3.48
N SER A 183 -5.00 5.43 -2.19
CA SER A 183 -6.01 5.43 -1.12
C SER A 183 -6.55 6.81 -0.80
N THR A 184 -5.77 7.86 -1.06
CA THR A 184 -6.12 9.24 -0.74
C THR A 184 -6.45 9.99 -2.03
N ARG A 185 -7.52 10.78 -2.02
CA ARG A 185 -7.80 11.72 -3.10
C ARG A 185 -6.88 12.95 -2.94
N VAL A 186 -5.59 12.76 -3.27
CA VAL A 186 -4.63 13.88 -3.28
C VAL A 186 -4.88 14.70 -4.53
N GLU A 187 -5.37 15.92 -4.36
CA GLU A 187 -5.71 16.80 -5.48
C GLU A 187 -4.48 17.43 -6.15
N ILE A 188 -3.37 17.55 -5.43
CA ILE A 188 -2.15 18.20 -5.92
C ILE A 188 -1.42 17.32 -6.92
N THR A 189 -1.20 16.03 -6.62
CA THR A 189 -0.47 15.13 -7.50
C THR A 189 -1.34 14.70 -8.68
N LYS A 190 -1.06 15.24 -9.85
CA LYS A 190 -1.75 14.96 -11.12
C LYS A 190 -1.07 13.88 -11.94
N ARG A 191 0.18 13.55 -11.60
CA ARG A 191 0.97 12.55 -12.30
C ARG A 191 1.86 11.79 -11.33
N PHE A 192 1.61 10.49 -11.17
CA PHE A 192 2.42 9.58 -10.36
C PHE A 192 2.97 8.46 -11.24
N VAL A 193 4.30 8.38 -11.36
CA VAL A 193 4.99 7.41 -12.22
C VAL A 193 5.90 6.54 -11.37
N LEU A 194 5.68 5.22 -11.39
CA LEU A 194 6.60 4.23 -10.83
C LEU A 194 7.30 3.48 -11.96
N ILE A 195 8.64 3.56 -11.99
CA ILE A 195 9.51 2.77 -12.88
C ILE A 195 10.25 1.76 -12.02
N TRP A 196 9.88 0.50 -12.15
CA TRP A 196 10.45 -0.56 -11.34
C TRP A 196 11.18 -1.59 -12.20
N SER A 197 12.49 -1.71 -11.95
CA SER A 197 13.35 -2.73 -12.55
C SER A 197 13.45 -3.93 -11.61
N VAL A 198 13.08 -5.10 -12.09
CA VAL A 198 13.09 -6.34 -11.31
C VAL A 198 13.65 -7.48 -12.17
N ARG A 199 14.28 -8.46 -11.54
CA ARG A 199 14.84 -9.60 -12.27
C ARG A 199 13.77 -10.58 -12.73
N GLU A 200 12.77 -10.82 -11.89
CA GLU A 200 11.77 -11.88 -12.00
C GLU A 200 10.36 -11.31 -12.07
N GLY A 201 9.57 -11.72 -13.07
CA GLY A 201 8.18 -11.31 -13.23
C GLY A 201 7.28 -11.87 -12.13
N SER A 202 7.56 -13.09 -11.69
CA SER A 202 6.87 -13.74 -10.57
C SER A 202 6.98 -12.97 -9.25
N MET A 203 8.15 -12.35 -9.01
CA MET A 203 8.33 -11.45 -7.86
C MET A 203 7.44 -10.21 -7.97
N ALA A 204 7.39 -9.61 -9.17
CA ALA A 204 6.57 -8.43 -9.41
C ALA A 204 5.08 -8.75 -9.22
N GLU A 205 4.60 -9.88 -9.73
CA GLU A 205 3.24 -10.35 -9.52
C GLU A 205 2.90 -10.47 -8.03
N LYS A 206 3.70 -11.23 -7.28
CA LYS A 206 3.45 -11.48 -5.85
C LYS A 206 3.42 -10.20 -5.01
N ILE A 207 4.18 -9.17 -5.43
CA ILE A 207 4.24 -7.89 -4.72
C ILE A 207 3.06 -7.00 -5.12
N LEU A 208 2.80 -6.82 -6.42
CA LEU A 208 1.78 -5.90 -6.91
C LEU A 208 0.35 -6.43 -6.75
N LYS A 209 0.15 -7.76 -6.69
CA LYS A 209 -1.16 -8.37 -6.42
C LYS A 209 -1.82 -7.86 -5.14
N GLY A 210 -1.01 -7.40 -4.17
CA GLY A 210 -1.50 -6.81 -2.92
C GLY A 210 -1.87 -5.33 -3.00
N VAL A 211 -1.54 -4.65 -4.10
CA VAL A 211 -1.77 -3.21 -4.28
C VAL A 211 -3.14 -3.01 -4.93
N LYS A 212 -4.10 -2.53 -4.13
CA LYS A 212 -5.46 -2.25 -4.60
C LYS A 212 -5.50 -0.93 -5.37
N GLY A 213 -6.39 -0.84 -6.36
CA GLY A 213 -6.63 0.41 -7.11
C GLY A 213 -5.70 0.64 -8.30
N LEU A 214 -4.72 -0.24 -8.55
CA LEU A 214 -3.94 -0.19 -9.79
C LEU A 214 -4.85 -0.35 -11.01
N GLY A 215 -4.63 0.48 -12.04
CA GLY A 215 -5.40 0.44 -13.29
C GLY A 215 -6.70 1.22 -13.29
N PHE A 216 -7.20 1.67 -12.13
CA PHE A 216 -8.41 2.50 -12.05
C PHE A 216 -8.12 4.01 -12.06
N ARG A 217 -6.87 4.40 -11.86
CA ARG A 217 -6.43 5.80 -11.81
C ARG A 217 -5.63 6.16 -13.06
N GLN A 218 -6.09 7.15 -13.82
CA GLN A 218 -5.43 7.62 -15.04
C GLN A 218 -4.15 8.43 -14.75
N ASP A 219 -4.07 9.04 -13.58
CA ASP A 219 -2.92 9.80 -13.10
C ASP A 219 -1.77 8.91 -12.63
N VAL A 220 -1.99 7.59 -12.47
CA VAL A 220 -0.98 6.62 -12.01
C VAL A 220 -0.46 5.78 -13.18
N VAL A 221 0.86 5.77 -13.35
CA VAL A 221 1.53 4.95 -14.35
C VAL A 221 2.56 4.05 -13.67
N VAL A 222 2.35 2.75 -13.71
CA VAL A 222 3.31 1.76 -13.23
C VAL A 222 3.94 1.03 -14.40
N LYS A 223 5.26 1.14 -14.53
CA LYS A 223 6.08 0.48 -15.55
C LYS A 223 7.00 -0.52 -14.87
N VAL A 224 6.83 -1.81 -15.15
CA VAL A 224 7.68 -2.89 -14.64
C VAL A 224 8.62 -3.37 -15.76
N TYR A 225 9.91 -3.34 -15.47
CA TYR A 225 10.96 -3.79 -16.37
C TYR A 225 11.55 -5.10 -15.86
N ILE A 226 11.34 -6.18 -16.60
CA ILE A 226 11.86 -7.50 -16.29
C ILE A 226 13.19 -7.69 -16.99
N THR A 227 14.25 -7.85 -16.20
CA THR A 227 15.63 -7.80 -16.72
C THR A 227 16.25 -9.17 -16.94
N ARG A 228 15.62 -10.24 -16.47
CA ARG A 228 16.02 -11.62 -16.80
C ARG A 228 14.87 -12.30 -17.53
N SER A 229 15.21 -13.11 -18.51
CA SER A 229 14.24 -13.92 -19.22
C SER A 229 13.69 -14.98 -18.26
N GLU A 230 12.38 -15.02 -18.10
CA GLU A 230 11.63 -16.09 -17.46
C GLU A 230 10.53 -16.52 -18.40
N GLU A 231 9.95 -17.69 -18.16
CA GLU A 231 8.74 -18.15 -18.86
C GLU A 231 7.67 -17.07 -18.70
N LYS A 232 7.34 -16.42 -19.82
CA LYS A 232 6.42 -15.27 -19.86
C LYS A 232 5.01 -15.63 -19.42
N ASP A 233 4.66 -16.91 -19.47
CA ASP A 233 3.30 -17.38 -19.23
C ASP A 233 3.01 -17.83 -17.81
N SER A 234 4.04 -17.87 -16.94
CA SER A 234 3.92 -18.39 -15.57
C SER A 234 3.40 -17.36 -14.54
N TRP A 235 3.27 -16.08 -14.91
CA TRP A 235 2.86 -15.01 -14.00
C TRP A 235 2.03 -13.93 -14.70
N ARG A 236 1.26 -13.18 -13.93
CA ARG A 236 0.37 -12.11 -14.41
C ARG A 236 0.49 -10.88 -13.51
N LEU A 237 0.58 -9.70 -14.11
CA LEU A 237 0.53 -8.44 -13.37
C LEU A 237 -0.90 -7.88 -13.33
N PRO A 238 -1.22 -7.05 -12.32
CA PRO A 238 -2.50 -6.36 -12.27
C PRO A 238 -2.77 -5.51 -13.51
N ILE A 239 -4.05 -5.33 -13.84
CA ILE A 239 -4.48 -4.45 -14.94
C ILE A 239 -3.92 -3.05 -14.73
N GLY A 240 -3.50 -2.39 -15.80
CA GLY A 240 -2.92 -1.04 -15.78
C GLY A 240 -1.39 -1.00 -15.57
N VAL A 241 -0.75 -2.13 -15.24
CA VAL A 241 0.71 -2.21 -15.15
C VAL A 241 1.31 -2.46 -16.53
N LYS A 242 2.23 -1.58 -16.96
CA LYS A 242 2.94 -1.70 -18.24
C LYS A 242 4.21 -2.54 -18.08
N VAL A 243 4.30 -3.65 -18.78
CA VAL A 243 5.48 -4.56 -18.73
C VAL A 243 6.43 -4.30 -19.89
N ARG A 244 7.73 -4.40 -19.63
CA ARG A 244 8.81 -4.35 -20.62
C ARG A 244 9.89 -5.38 -20.27
N TYR A 245 10.38 -6.10 -21.26
CA TYR A 245 11.43 -7.14 -21.12
C TYR A 245 12.80 -6.60 -21.50
N ARG A 246 13.24 -5.57 -20.77
CA ARG A 246 14.54 -4.91 -20.96
C ARG A 246 14.90 -4.11 -19.72
N ARG A 247 16.10 -3.57 -19.67
CA ARG A 247 16.46 -2.56 -18.68
C ARG A 247 15.72 -1.24 -18.95
N PRO A 248 15.28 -0.52 -17.92
CA PRO A 248 14.69 0.80 -18.09
C PRO A 248 15.75 1.79 -18.59
N ARG A 249 15.35 2.71 -19.45
CA ARG A 249 16.12 3.92 -19.77
C ARG A 249 15.68 4.99 -18.76
N ILE A 250 16.40 5.03 -17.64
CA ILE A 250 15.98 5.82 -16.47
C ILE A 250 16.10 7.30 -16.78
N GLU A 251 17.26 7.75 -17.30
CA GLU A 251 17.54 9.13 -17.67
C GLU A 251 16.48 9.67 -18.63
N GLU A 252 16.28 9.00 -19.76
CA GLU A 252 15.28 9.39 -20.76
C GLU A 252 13.85 9.45 -20.16
N SER A 253 13.55 8.56 -19.23
CA SER A 253 12.25 8.51 -18.60
C SER A 253 12.01 9.71 -17.68
N ILE A 254 13.00 10.13 -16.91
CA ILE A 254 12.93 11.30 -16.04
C ILE A 254 12.80 12.58 -16.89
N ILE A 255 13.65 12.73 -17.90
CA ILE A 255 13.63 13.87 -18.83
C ILE A 255 12.26 13.96 -19.51
N LYS A 256 11.72 12.83 -19.96
CA LYS A 256 10.38 12.79 -20.59
C LYS A 256 9.28 13.29 -19.66
N GLU A 257 9.27 12.83 -18.40
CA GLU A 257 8.26 13.27 -17.43
C GLU A 257 8.46 14.75 -17.05
N ALA A 258 9.72 15.21 -16.99
CA ALA A 258 10.04 16.62 -16.78
C ALA A 258 9.57 17.52 -17.93
N LYS A 259 9.75 17.10 -19.19
CA LYS A 259 9.27 17.84 -20.37
C LYS A 259 7.75 17.80 -20.53
N GLY A 260 7.11 16.74 -20.06
CA GLY A 260 5.66 16.55 -20.17
C GLY A 260 4.83 17.20 -19.06
N ARG A 261 5.46 17.78 -18.04
CA ARG A 261 4.75 18.48 -16.95
C ARG A 261 4.26 19.86 -17.38
N VAL A 262 3.29 20.38 -16.65
CA VAL A 262 2.86 21.78 -16.83
C VAL A 262 4.05 22.70 -16.52
N PRO A 263 4.41 23.64 -17.40
CA PRO A 263 5.51 24.57 -17.15
C PRO A 263 5.40 25.27 -15.80
N GLY A 264 6.52 25.48 -15.12
CA GLY A 264 6.56 26.14 -13.82
C GLY A 264 6.14 25.27 -12.63
N THR A 265 5.60 24.06 -12.84
CA THR A 265 5.18 23.18 -11.74
C THR A 265 6.35 22.35 -11.19
N PRO A 266 6.43 22.16 -9.86
CA PRO A 266 7.48 21.35 -9.26
C PRO A 266 7.30 19.85 -9.52
N MET A 267 8.42 19.13 -9.56
CA MET A 267 8.47 17.67 -9.75
C MET A 267 9.34 17.03 -8.68
N ALA A 268 8.90 15.90 -8.13
CA ALA A 268 9.68 15.08 -7.23
C ALA A 268 10.20 13.83 -7.95
N VAL A 269 11.49 13.53 -7.75
CA VAL A 269 12.12 12.28 -8.19
C VAL A 269 12.65 11.56 -6.96
N ILE A 270 12.25 10.30 -6.78
CA ILE A 270 12.77 9.43 -5.72
C ILE A 270 13.45 8.24 -6.38
N ALA A 271 14.69 7.96 -5.99
CA ALA A 271 15.40 6.78 -6.46
C ALA A 271 15.75 5.85 -5.30
N CYS A 272 15.48 4.55 -5.48
CA CYS A 272 15.80 3.52 -4.52
C CYS A 272 16.21 2.22 -5.21
N GLY A 273 17.41 1.71 -4.89
CA GLY A 273 17.91 0.48 -5.48
C GLY A 273 19.43 0.36 -5.40
N GLY A 274 19.99 -0.49 -6.25
CA GLY A 274 21.46 -0.60 -6.39
C GLY A 274 22.06 0.66 -7.02
N ALA A 275 23.37 0.89 -6.79
CA ALA A 275 24.11 2.07 -7.24
C ALA A 275 23.81 2.48 -8.69
N ALA A 276 23.86 1.55 -9.64
CA ALA A 276 23.60 1.85 -11.05
C ALA A 276 22.20 2.46 -11.31
N VAL A 277 21.17 2.05 -10.55
CA VAL A 277 19.81 2.61 -10.67
C VAL A 277 19.76 4.03 -10.14
N VAL A 278 20.41 4.25 -9.01
CA VAL A 278 20.47 5.53 -8.32
C VAL A 278 21.29 6.53 -9.12
N ASP A 279 22.44 6.11 -9.63
CA ASP A 279 23.33 6.98 -10.45
C ASP A 279 22.65 7.41 -11.75
N CYS A 280 21.99 6.49 -12.46
CA CYS A 280 21.18 6.84 -13.62
C CYS A 280 20.05 7.82 -13.29
N ALA A 281 19.38 7.64 -12.15
CA ALA A 281 18.30 8.54 -11.73
C ALA A 281 18.85 9.94 -11.39
N ARG A 282 19.98 10.02 -10.69
CA ARG A 282 20.65 11.27 -10.37
C ARG A 282 21.06 12.01 -11.65
N LYS A 283 21.74 11.30 -12.57
CA LYS A 283 22.18 11.85 -13.87
C LYS A 283 20.99 12.39 -14.66
N GLY A 284 19.93 11.58 -14.83
CA GLY A 284 18.73 12.01 -15.56
C GLY A 284 18.00 13.19 -14.91
N THR A 285 18.10 13.34 -13.58
CA THR A 285 17.54 14.50 -12.86
C THR A 285 18.35 15.76 -13.12
N VAL A 286 19.69 15.67 -13.10
CA VAL A 286 20.58 16.79 -13.42
C VAL A 286 20.35 17.26 -14.86
N GLU A 287 20.32 16.34 -15.82
CA GLU A 287 20.08 16.65 -17.23
C GLU A 287 18.68 17.27 -17.45
N ALA A 288 17.67 16.81 -16.71
CA ALA A 288 16.34 17.39 -16.76
C ALA A 288 16.30 18.81 -16.17
N LEU A 289 17.12 19.11 -15.16
CA LEU A 289 17.29 20.46 -14.60
C LEU A 289 18.00 21.40 -15.58
N GLU A 290 19.06 20.95 -16.24
CA GLU A 290 19.79 21.73 -17.27
C GLU A 290 18.89 22.08 -18.46
N ASP A 291 18.15 21.09 -18.98
CA ASP A 291 17.14 21.31 -20.04
C ASP A 291 16.06 22.32 -19.62
N ALA A 292 15.77 22.32 -18.36
CA ALA A 292 14.75 23.16 -17.76
C ALA A 292 15.26 24.60 -17.55
N ALA A 293 16.51 24.81 -17.14
CA ALA A 293 17.12 26.11 -16.92
C ALA A 293 17.24 26.94 -18.22
N GLY A 294 17.41 26.26 -19.37
CA GLY A 294 17.45 26.90 -20.68
C GLY A 294 16.10 27.44 -21.20
N LYS A 295 15.00 27.12 -20.55
CA LYS A 295 13.64 27.55 -20.95
C LYS A 295 12.99 28.35 -19.83
N ASN A 296 12.73 29.62 -20.09
CA ASN A 296 12.05 30.52 -19.14
C ASN A 296 10.83 29.84 -18.50
N GLY A 297 10.85 29.60 -17.18
CA GLY A 297 9.71 29.11 -16.42
C GLY A 297 9.70 27.63 -16.03
N SER A 298 10.83 26.96 -16.02
CA SER A 298 10.92 25.59 -15.53
C SER A 298 10.85 25.53 -14.00
N GLY A 299 9.79 24.91 -13.50
CA GLY A 299 9.61 24.67 -12.06
C GLY A 299 10.70 23.76 -11.48
N GLU A 300 10.83 23.82 -10.16
CA GLU A 300 11.77 23.06 -9.35
C GLU A 300 11.69 21.53 -9.62
N ILE A 301 12.85 20.85 -9.63
CA ILE A 301 12.93 19.39 -9.58
C ILE A 301 13.68 19.02 -8.30
N VAL A 302 13.00 18.34 -7.39
CA VAL A 302 13.60 17.83 -6.15
C VAL A 302 13.97 16.37 -6.33
N TYR A 303 15.19 16.02 -5.95
CA TYR A 303 15.68 14.64 -5.99
C TYR A 303 15.93 14.11 -4.58
N TRP A 304 15.41 12.91 -4.30
CA TRP A 304 15.71 12.17 -3.08
C TRP A 304 16.23 10.78 -3.41
N GLU A 305 17.22 10.39 -2.69
CA GLU A 305 17.86 9.09 -2.80
C GLU A 305 17.63 8.30 -1.51
N GLU A 306 17.17 7.08 -1.67
CA GLU A 306 17.07 6.11 -0.58
C GLU A 306 18.05 4.98 -0.89
N GLY A 307 19.31 5.19 -0.52
CA GLY A 307 20.39 4.21 -0.74
C GLY A 307 20.45 3.19 0.37
N TYR A 308 20.46 1.92 0.01
CA TYR A 308 20.81 0.81 0.91
C TYR A 308 22.26 0.41 0.65
N GLY A 309 23.18 1.14 1.20
CA GLY A 309 24.62 0.91 1.11
C GLY A 309 25.15 -0.04 2.18
N TRP A 310 24.52 -1.21 2.33
CA TRP A 310 24.99 -2.24 3.29
C TRP A 310 25.54 -3.48 2.60
#